data_9883281f997485ad7216f69c69dc1519
#
_entry.id   9883281f997485ad7216f69c69dc1519
#
_cell.length_a   1.000
_cell.length_b   1.000
_cell.length_c   1.000
_cell.angle_alpha   90.00
_cell.angle_beta   90.00
_cell.angle_gamma   90.00
#
_symmetry.space_group_name_H-M   'P 1'
#
loop_
_entity.id
_entity.type
_entity.pdbx_description
1 polymer ?
#
loop_
_entity_poly.entity_id
_entity_poly.type
_entity_poly.pdbx_seq_one_letter_code
_entity_poly.pdbx_strand_id
1 'polypeptide(L)'
;SLLGPSGCGKTTLLRILAGFEYPSKGTVSIDGSDVTDIPANLRPTNMVFQNYAIFPHINVKRNIEFGLRKEKISSEEMNQRVNDALKMVKLEGYESRFSNQLSGGQRQRIALARALVKRPKVLLLDEPLGALDKKLREEMQIELRNLQRSVGITFVFVTHDQEEAMTMSDRVAVMNQGKILQVSPPKELYDFPVNLFVGDFIGDINLLNSEISNIDGKNVKVLINGIGEYTIQAHTIINQNDTIVTGIRPKSINISSNDNKKSDIQVKGKITNTSFYGNLTYVYVSIEGVDKALMLSTAESLQGLSINSDCYLNINLKDIRVIKKNDP
;
A
#
# COMPACT_ATOMS: atom_id res chain seq x y z
N SER A 1 1.47 1.46 6.95
CA SER A 1 1.97 0.13 6.54
C SER A 1 3.41 0.16 6.06
N LEU A 2 4.02 -1.02 6.03
CA LEU A 2 5.30 -1.29 5.38
C LEU A 2 5.01 -2.11 4.12
N LEU A 3 5.30 -1.58 2.96
CA LEU A 3 5.01 -2.16 1.66
C LEU A 3 6.31 -2.37 0.87
N GLY A 4 6.44 -3.46 0.12
CA GLY A 4 7.60 -3.73 -0.72
C GLY A 4 7.68 -5.18 -1.19
N PRO A 5 8.59 -5.52 -2.10
CA PRO A 5 8.76 -6.88 -2.61
C PRO A 5 9.22 -7.85 -1.51
N SER A 6 9.08 -9.14 -1.79
CA SER A 6 9.57 -10.18 -0.88
C SER A 6 11.07 -10.02 -0.63
N GLY A 7 11.49 -10.24 0.63
CA GLY A 7 12.92 -10.15 1.00
C GLY A 7 13.47 -8.74 1.21
N CYS A 8 12.69 -7.66 1.08
CA CYS A 8 13.19 -6.28 1.27
C CYS A 8 13.35 -5.86 2.75
N GLY A 9 13.10 -6.74 3.74
CA GLY A 9 13.33 -6.48 5.17
C GLY A 9 12.11 -6.08 6.00
N LYS A 10 10.89 -6.07 5.45
CA LYS A 10 9.65 -5.66 6.16
C LYS A 10 9.41 -6.44 7.46
N THR A 11 9.39 -7.77 7.38
CA THR A 11 9.17 -8.64 8.55
C THR A 11 10.29 -8.50 9.56
N THR A 12 11.55 -8.33 9.14
CA THR A 12 12.67 -8.05 10.04
C THR A 12 12.47 -6.76 10.82
N LEU A 13 12.08 -5.68 10.12
CA LEU A 13 11.77 -4.40 10.78
C LEU A 13 10.59 -4.54 11.76
N LEU A 14 9.53 -5.27 11.36
CA LEU A 14 8.39 -5.54 12.26
C LEU A 14 8.82 -6.31 13.52
N ARG A 15 9.72 -7.31 13.37
CA ARG A 15 10.26 -8.10 14.49
C ARG A 15 11.15 -7.27 15.41
N ILE A 16 11.92 -6.34 14.84
CA ILE A 16 12.69 -5.37 15.64
C ILE A 16 11.75 -4.48 16.46
N LEU A 17 10.65 -3.97 15.87
CA LEU A 17 9.63 -3.20 16.59
C LEU A 17 8.97 -4.03 17.70
N ALA A 18 8.72 -5.31 17.46
CA ALA A 18 8.15 -6.23 18.43
C ALA A 18 9.13 -6.63 19.56
N GLY A 19 10.44 -6.45 19.38
CA GLY A 19 11.47 -6.89 20.32
C GLY A 19 11.85 -8.37 20.21
N PHE A 20 11.56 -9.00 19.06
CA PHE A 20 12.01 -10.36 18.76
C PHE A 20 13.43 -10.37 18.16
N GLU A 21 13.86 -9.24 17.61
CA GLU A 21 15.22 -9.03 17.07
C GLU A 21 15.75 -7.68 17.54
N TYR A 22 17.06 -7.57 17.66
CA TYR A 22 17.74 -6.33 18.05
C TYR A 22 18.29 -5.62 16.82
N PRO A 23 18.15 -4.28 16.71
CA PRO A 23 18.78 -3.53 15.64
C PRO A 23 20.31 -3.56 15.79
N SER A 24 21.02 -3.71 14.68
CA SER A 24 22.50 -3.63 14.68
C SER A 24 23.00 -2.21 14.97
N LYS A 25 22.18 -1.20 14.63
CA LYS A 25 22.45 0.23 14.85
C LYS A 25 21.12 0.99 14.98
N GLY A 26 21.17 2.14 15.65
CA GLY A 26 19.99 2.97 15.87
C GLY A 26 19.16 2.53 17.07
N THR A 27 18.05 3.22 17.30
CA THR A 27 17.17 3.02 18.46
C THR A 27 15.73 2.85 18.03
N VAL A 28 14.94 2.18 18.86
CA VAL A 28 13.48 2.03 18.71
C VAL A 28 12.79 2.82 19.81
N SER A 29 12.00 3.82 19.42
CA SER A 29 11.19 4.61 20.36
C SER A 29 9.70 4.36 20.14
N ILE A 30 8.94 4.12 21.22
CA ILE A 30 7.49 3.94 21.20
C ILE A 30 6.89 4.86 22.27
N ASP A 31 5.96 5.71 21.86
CA ASP A 31 5.29 6.67 22.73
C ASP A 31 6.32 7.55 23.52
N GLY A 32 7.38 8.00 22.82
CA GLY A 32 8.45 8.84 23.38
C GLY A 32 9.48 8.10 24.26
N SER A 33 9.30 6.80 24.52
CA SER A 33 10.21 5.99 25.33
C SER A 33 11.10 5.11 24.46
N ASP A 34 12.41 5.06 24.77
CA ASP A 34 13.33 4.11 24.14
C ASP A 34 13.02 2.70 24.63
N VAL A 35 12.74 1.80 23.69
CA VAL A 35 12.44 0.40 23.95
C VAL A 35 13.43 -0.56 23.30
N THR A 36 14.57 -0.05 22.85
CA THR A 36 15.58 -0.81 22.07
C THR A 36 15.98 -2.09 22.79
N ASP A 37 16.36 -1.99 24.06
CA ASP A 37 16.84 -3.12 24.88
C ASP A 37 15.71 -3.79 25.69
N ILE A 38 14.46 -3.32 25.55
CA ILE A 38 13.34 -3.91 26.26
C ILE A 38 12.89 -5.20 25.54
N PRO A 39 12.82 -6.35 26.23
CA PRO A 39 12.40 -7.62 25.67
C PRO A 39 10.92 -7.58 25.23
N ALA A 40 10.55 -8.36 24.22
CA ALA A 40 9.25 -8.33 23.57
C ALA A 40 8.02 -8.42 24.53
N ASN A 41 8.14 -9.20 25.60
CA ASN A 41 7.04 -9.38 26.58
C ASN A 41 6.80 -8.16 27.49
N LEU A 42 7.73 -7.22 27.54
CA LEU A 42 7.64 -5.97 28.32
C LEU A 42 7.39 -4.73 27.46
N ARG A 43 7.50 -4.83 26.14
CA ARG A 43 7.20 -3.71 25.24
C ARG A 43 5.70 -3.39 25.20
N PRO A 44 5.32 -2.12 25.01
CA PRO A 44 3.92 -1.70 24.88
C PRO A 44 3.36 -2.06 23.49
N THR A 45 3.78 -3.18 22.93
CA THR A 45 3.37 -3.69 21.61
C THR A 45 2.79 -5.09 21.74
N ASN A 46 1.91 -5.45 20.81
CA ASN A 46 1.53 -6.85 20.58
C ASN A 46 1.59 -7.14 19.08
N MET A 47 1.84 -8.41 18.76
CA MET A 47 1.96 -8.85 17.37
C MET A 47 0.95 -9.94 17.04
N VAL A 48 0.31 -9.81 15.86
CA VAL A 48 -0.48 -10.86 15.22
C VAL A 48 0.36 -11.42 14.08
N PHE A 49 0.61 -12.70 14.11
CA PHE A 49 1.39 -13.43 13.10
C PHE A 49 0.53 -13.81 11.91
N GLN A 50 1.13 -14.04 10.77
CA GLN A 50 0.49 -14.43 9.50
C GLN A 50 -0.43 -15.66 9.64
N ASN A 51 -0.04 -16.65 10.44
CA ASN A 51 -0.82 -17.85 10.72
C ASN A 51 -1.77 -17.73 11.92
N TYR A 52 -1.96 -16.48 12.44
CA TYR A 52 -2.77 -16.14 13.60
C TYR A 52 -2.31 -16.75 14.93
N ALA A 53 -1.53 -17.83 14.91
CA ALA A 53 -0.96 -18.54 16.06
C ALA A 53 -1.98 -18.82 17.19
N ILE A 54 -3.23 -19.21 16.83
CA ILE A 54 -4.25 -19.58 17.81
C ILE A 54 -3.91 -20.94 18.39
N PHE A 55 -4.02 -21.06 19.71
CA PHE A 55 -3.80 -22.33 20.42
C PHE A 55 -4.96 -23.31 20.16
N PRO A 56 -4.75 -24.44 19.46
CA PRO A 56 -5.83 -25.32 19.03
C PRO A 56 -6.45 -26.14 20.18
N HIS A 57 -5.70 -26.36 21.26
CA HIS A 57 -6.05 -27.21 22.39
C HIS A 57 -6.82 -26.47 23.48
N ILE A 58 -7.06 -25.18 23.35
CA ILE A 58 -7.87 -24.39 24.28
C ILE A 58 -8.94 -23.60 23.52
N ASN A 59 -10.04 -23.26 24.21
CA ASN A 59 -11.15 -22.52 23.62
C ASN A 59 -10.82 -21.03 23.40
N VAL A 60 -11.72 -20.32 22.75
CA VAL A 60 -11.60 -18.89 22.41
C VAL A 60 -11.34 -18.04 23.67
N LYS A 61 -12.14 -18.24 24.73
CA LYS A 61 -11.96 -17.49 25.98
C LYS A 61 -10.54 -17.63 26.52
N ARG A 62 -10.05 -18.86 26.66
CA ARG A 62 -8.70 -19.15 27.17
C ARG A 62 -7.59 -18.66 26.23
N ASN A 63 -7.83 -18.60 24.92
CA ASN A 63 -6.90 -18.01 23.98
C ASN A 63 -6.72 -16.52 24.27
N ILE A 64 -7.80 -15.78 24.51
CA ILE A 64 -7.74 -14.35 24.81
C ILE A 64 -7.15 -14.11 26.20
N GLU A 65 -7.59 -14.86 27.22
CA GLU A 65 -7.05 -14.81 28.59
C GLU A 65 -5.54 -15.06 28.65
N PHE A 66 -4.98 -15.79 27.69
CA PHE A 66 -3.55 -16.10 27.68
C PHE A 66 -2.67 -14.85 27.70
N GLY A 67 -3.10 -13.79 27.04
CA GLY A 67 -2.41 -12.49 27.06
C GLY A 67 -2.36 -11.84 28.45
N LEU A 68 -3.33 -12.13 29.32
CA LEU A 68 -3.50 -11.52 30.63
C LEU A 68 -2.91 -12.36 31.79
N ARG A 69 -2.48 -13.60 31.54
CA ARG A 69 -2.05 -14.54 32.60
C ARG A 69 -0.94 -14.04 33.52
N LYS A 70 -0.11 -13.12 33.07
CA LYS A 70 0.97 -12.52 33.85
C LYS A 70 0.57 -11.20 34.51
N GLU A 71 -0.62 -10.70 34.25
CA GLU A 71 -1.13 -9.48 34.86
C GLU A 71 -1.75 -9.81 36.24
N LYS A 72 -1.48 -8.95 37.23
CA LYS A 72 -2.05 -9.08 38.57
C LYS A 72 -3.42 -8.42 38.60
N ILE A 73 -4.44 -9.03 37.94
CA ILE A 73 -5.81 -8.55 37.87
C ILE A 73 -6.77 -9.57 38.49
N SER A 74 -7.95 -9.11 38.93
CA SER A 74 -8.99 -10.00 39.48
C SER A 74 -9.64 -10.86 38.37
N SER A 75 -10.29 -11.94 38.75
CA SER A 75 -11.03 -12.81 37.84
C SER A 75 -12.18 -12.05 37.16
N GLU A 76 -12.82 -11.12 37.88
CA GLU A 76 -13.88 -10.26 37.35
C GLU A 76 -13.33 -9.33 36.27
N GLU A 77 -12.22 -8.66 36.53
CA GLU A 77 -11.56 -7.78 35.54
C GLU A 77 -11.09 -8.56 34.33
N MET A 78 -10.51 -9.75 34.52
CA MET A 78 -10.11 -10.64 33.40
C MET A 78 -11.31 -10.99 32.51
N ASN A 79 -12.42 -11.43 33.12
CA ASN A 79 -13.65 -11.75 32.38
C ASN A 79 -14.18 -10.53 31.61
N GLN A 80 -14.22 -9.35 32.27
CA GLN A 80 -14.68 -8.13 31.64
C GLN A 80 -13.82 -7.77 30.42
N ARG A 81 -12.48 -7.81 30.54
CA ARG A 81 -11.57 -7.49 29.43
C ARG A 81 -11.71 -8.49 28.26
N VAL A 82 -11.94 -9.75 28.55
CA VAL A 82 -12.18 -10.78 27.52
C VAL A 82 -13.49 -10.51 26.78
N ASN A 83 -14.56 -10.20 27.51
CA ASN A 83 -15.85 -9.87 26.92
C ASN A 83 -15.76 -8.61 26.05
N ASP A 84 -15.10 -7.56 26.53
CA ASP A 84 -14.87 -6.33 25.79
C ASP A 84 -14.08 -6.61 24.50
N ALA A 85 -13.03 -7.45 24.57
CA ALA A 85 -12.24 -7.85 23.40
C ALA A 85 -13.07 -8.65 22.38
N LEU A 86 -13.93 -9.57 22.84
CA LEU A 86 -14.85 -10.31 21.96
C LEU A 86 -15.88 -9.38 21.29
N LYS A 87 -16.41 -8.43 22.03
CA LYS A 87 -17.34 -7.43 21.51
C LYS A 87 -16.67 -6.53 20.44
N MET A 88 -15.43 -6.08 20.68
CA MET A 88 -14.68 -5.28 19.69
C MET A 88 -14.53 -6.00 18.35
N VAL A 89 -14.36 -7.32 18.36
CA VAL A 89 -14.21 -8.12 17.14
C VAL A 89 -15.50 -8.79 16.67
N LYS A 90 -16.65 -8.46 17.27
CA LYS A 90 -18.00 -8.99 16.94
C LYS A 90 -18.09 -10.51 17.01
N LEU A 91 -17.56 -11.10 18.08
CA LEU A 91 -17.57 -12.55 18.34
C LEU A 91 -18.10 -12.89 19.75
N GLU A 92 -19.07 -12.11 20.24
CA GLU A 92 -19.81 -12.48 21.44
C GLU A 92 -20.49 -13.85 21.25
N GLY A 93 -20.51 -14.68 22.29
CA GLY A 93 -21.10 -16.03 22.25
C GLY A 93 -20.16 -17.11 21.67
N TYR A 94 -18.89 -16.76 21.33
CA TYR A 94 -17.90 -17.71 20.80
C TYR A 94 -16.94 -18.25 21.86
N GLU A 95 -17.10 -17.89 23.13
CA GLU A 95 -16.17 -18.12 24.25
C GLU A 95 -15.77 -19.59 24.39
N SER A 96 -16.74 -20.51 24.22
CA SER A 96 -16.54 -21.95 24.40
C SER A 96 -16.01 -22.67 23.16
N ARG A 97 -16.01 -22.03 21.98
CA ARG A 97 -15.58 -22.65 20.72
C ARG A 97 -14.07 -22.89 20.68
N PHE A 98 -13.67 -23.91 19.93
CA PHE A 98 -12.29 -24.24 19.64
C PHE A 98 -11.89 -23.78 18.23
N SER A 99 -10.57 -23.69 17.96
CA SER A 99 -10.03 -23.19 16.69
C SER A 99 -10.55 -23.93 15.45
N ASN A 100 -10.79 -25.23 15.54
CA ASN A 100 -11.34 -26.07 14.46
C ASN A 100 -12.82 -25.78 14.13
N GLN A 101 -13.54 -25.08 15.01
CA GLN A 101 -14.93 -24.68 14.85
C GLN A 101 -15.06 -23.24 14.27
N LEU A 102 -13.95 -22.64 13.85
CA LEU A 102 -13.89 -21.24 13.40
C LEU A 102 -13.49 -21.17 11.93
N SER A 103 -14.10 -20.22 11.19
CA SER A 103 -13.65 -19.86 9.86
C SER A 103 -12.29 -19.13 9.91
N GLY A 104 -11.62 -18.95 8.76
CA GLY A 104 -10.37 -18.20 8.65
C GLY A 104 -10.48 -16.77 9.23
N GLY A 105 -11.51 -16.03 8.83
CA GLY A 105 -11.77 -14.68 9.35
C GLY A 105 -12.10 -14.65 10.83
N GLN A 106 -12.82 -15.66 11.34
CA GLN A 106 -13.08 -15.78 12.79
C GLN A 106 -11.80 -16.04 13.57
N ARG A 107 -10.91 -16.91 13.08
CA ARG A 107 -9.58 -17.13 13.68
C ARG A 107 -8.76 -15.84 13.72
N GLN A 108 -8.75 -15.07 12.64
CA GLN A 108 -8.09 -13.78 12.60
C GLN A 108 -8.62 -12.81 13.66
N ARG A 109 -9.94 -12.67 13.76
CA ARG A 109 -10.58 -11.80 14.78
C ARG A 109 -10.24 -12.25 16.22
N ILE A 110 -10.16 -13.54 16.50
CA ILE A 110 -9.72 -14.03 17.82
C ILE A 110 -8.25 -13.69 18.08
N ALA A 111 -7.36 -13.79 17.08
CA ALA A 111 -5.98 -13.36 17.23
C ALA A 111 -5.86 -11.86 17.51
N LEU A 112 -6.69 -11.04 16.86
CA LEU A 112 -6.79 -9.61 17.14
C LEU A 112 -7.30 -9.34 18.55
N ALA A 113 -8.38 -10.02 18.99
CA ALA A 113 -8.91 -9.89 20.36
C ALA A 113 -7.84 -10.24 21.41
N ARG A 114 -7.09 -11.35 21.19
CA ARG A 114 -5.97 -11.75 22.05
C ARG A 114 -4.84 -10.71 22.11
N ALA A 115 -4.57 -10.04 21.00
CA ALA A 115 -3.55 -9.00 20.94
C ALA A 115 -4.04 -7.68 21.58
N LEU A 116 -5.31 -7.34 21.45
CA LEU A 116 -5.90 -6.10 21.93
C LEU A 116 -6.24 -6.13 23.43
N VAL A 117 -6.51 -7.33 24.01
CA VAL A 117 -6.92 -7.48 25.42
C VAL A 117 -5.91 -6.87 26.41
N LYS A 118 -4.62 -6.81 26.03
CA LYS A 118 -3.54 -6.16 26.81
C LYS A 118 -3.50 -4.64 26.66
N ARG A 119 -4.35 -4.05 25.81
CA ARG A 119 -4.38 -2.60 25.53
C ARG A 119 -3.00 -2.04 25.11
N PRO A 120 -2.36 -2.61 24.08
CA PRO A 120 -1.04 -2.14 23.63
C PRO A 120 -1.12 -0.73 23.08
N LYS A 121 0.01 0.00 23.05
CA LYS A 121 0.13 1.30 22.35
C LYS A 121 0.24 1.11 20.84
N VAL A 122 0.88 0.02 20.41
CA VAL A 122 1.07 -0.32 18.99
C VAL A 122 0.70 -1.77 18.75
N LEU A 123 -0.17 -2.01 17.76
CA LEU A 123 -0.48 -3.34 17.25
C LEU A 123 0.31 -3.59 15.96
N LEU A 124 1.07 -4.67 15.97
CA LEU A 124 1.91 -5.10 14.84
C LEU A 124 1.22 -6.28 14.12
N LEU A 125 1.07 -6.21 12.80
CA LEU A 125 0.37 -7.24 12.02
C LEU A 125 1.30 -7.71 10.88
N ASP A 126 1.62 -8.99 10.85
CA ASP A 126 2.46 -9.58 9.81
C ASP A 126 1.58 -10.25 8.75
N GLU A 127 1.45 -9.62 7.58
CA GLU A 127 0.62 -10.05 6.44
C GLU A 127 -0.80 -10.49 6.87
N PRO A 128 -1.59 -9.61 7.52
CA PRO A 128 -2.81 -10.02 8.20
C PRO A 128 -3.87 -10.62 7.27
N LEU A 129 -3.86 -10.32 5.96
CA LEU A 129 -4.88 -10.72 5.00
C LEU A 129 -4.38 -11.70 3.93
N GLY A 130 -3.10 -12.08 3.96
CA GLY A 130 -2.46 -12.86 2.91
C GLY A 130 -3.04 -14.25 2.67
N ALA A 131 -3.72 -14.84 3.65
CA ALA A 131 -4.31 -16.19 3.56
C ALA A 131 -5.79 -16.21 3.16
N LEU A 132 -6.39 -15.04 2.84
CA LEU A 132 -7.82 -14.89 2.55
C LEU A 132 -8.08 -14.83 1.03
N ASP A 133 -9.24 -15.36 0.61
CA ASP A 133 -9.75 -15.13 -0.74
C ASP A 133 -10.11 -13.64 -0.95
N LYS A 134 -10.27 -13.23 -2.21
CA LYS A 134 -10.45 -11.81 -2.57
C LYS A 134 -11.63 -11.16 -1.86
N LYS A 135 -12.81 -11.80 -1.87
CA LYS A 135 -14.03 -11.21 -1.28
C LYS A 135 -13.90 -11.05 0.23
N LEU A 136 -13.42 -12.09 0.91
CA LEU A 136 -13.21 -12.05 2.35
C LEU A 136 -12.11 -11.04 2.73
N ARG A 137 -11.09 -10.89 1.88
CA ARG A 137 -10.03 -9.90 2.07
C ARG A 137 -10.58 -8.47 2.03
N GLU A 138 -11.40 -8.12 1.03
CA GLU A 138 -12.05 -6.81 0.92
C GLU A 138 -12.93 -6.51 2.15
N GLU A 139 -13.73 -7.47 2.61
CA GLU A 139 -14.54 -7.34 3.82
C GLU A 139 -13.66 -7.11 5.07
N MET A 140 -12.58 -7.87 5.20
CA MET A 140 -11.66 -7.78 6.35
C MET A 140 -10.83 -6.49 6.36
N GLN A 141 -10.49 -5.93 5.20
CA GLN A 141 -9.85 -4.60 5.09
C GLN A 141 -10.72 -3.52 5.75
N ILE A 142 -12.01 -3.49 5.39
CA ILE A 142 -12.97 -2.53 5.96
C ILE A 142 -13.09 -2.73 7.47
N GLU A 143 -13.19 -3.99 7.92
CA GLU A 143 -13.33 -4.31 9.34
C GLU A 143 -12.09 -3.93 10.16
N LEU A 144 -10.89 -4.25 9.67
CA LEU A 144 -9.64 -3.88 10.35
C LEU A 144 -9.48 -2.35 10.45
N ARG A 145 -9.85 -1.62 9.39
CA ARG A 145 -9.82 -0.15 9.43
C ARG A 145 -10.84 0.42 10.43
N ASN A 146 -12.05 -0.14 10.49
CA ASN A 146 -13.05 0.27 11.46
C ASN A 146 -12.61 -0.07 12.90
N LEU A 147 -12.03 -1.23 13.10
CA LEU A 147 -11.46 -1.65 14.39
C LEU A 147 -10.35 -0.70 14.84
N GLN A 148 -9.40 -0.39 13.96
CA GLN A 148 -8.31 0.54 14.26
C GLN A 148 -8.85 1.91 14.71
N ARG A 149 -9.85 2.45 13.99
CA ARG A 149 -10.49 3.73 14.35
C ARG A 149 -11.22 3.68 15.70
N SER A 150 -11.90 2.58 16.00
CA SER A 150 -12.66 2.42 17.25
C SER A 150 -11.76 2.25 18.47
N VAL A 151 -10.61 1.57 18.30
CA VAL A 151 -9.63 1.33 19.38
C VAL A 151 -8.72 2.54 19.58
N GLY A 152 -8.45 3.33 18.53
CA GLY A 152 -7.68 4.56 18.59
C GLY A 152 -6.18 4.39 18.87
N ILE A 153 -5.61 3.18 18.61
CA ILE A 153 -4.18 2.91 18.75
C ILE A 153 -3.48 2.85 17.39
N THR A 154 -2.16 2.91 17.39
CA THR A 154 -1.36 2.79 16.17
C THR A 154 -1.32 1.33 15.70
N PHE A 155 -1.68 1.10 14.43
CA PHE A 155 -1.47 -0.17 13.74
C PHE A 155 -0.26 -0.04 12.79
N VAL A 156 0.68 -0.98 12.87
CA VAL A 156 1.77 -1.13 11.90
C VAL A 156 1.62 -2.51 11.28
N PHE A 157 1.39 -2.57 9.98
CA PHE A 157 1.27 -3.85 9.29
C PHE A 157 2.21 -3.95 8.09
N VAL A 158 2.63 -5.17 7.82
CA VAL A 158 3.43 -5.55 6.66
C VAL A 158 2.51 -6.17 5.63
N THR A 159 2.69 -5.78 4.39
CA THR A 159 2.04 -6.42 3.25
C THR A 159 2.91 -6.35 2.01
N HIS A 160 2.70 -7.25 1.06
CA HIS A 160 3.20 -7.16 -0.30
C HIS A 160 2.09 -6.74 -1.28
N ASP A 161 0.86 -6.61 -0.81
CA ASP A 161 -0.31 -6.22 -1.59
C ASP A 161 -0.47 -4.69 -1.54
N GLN A 162 -0.40 -4.07 -2.73
CA GLN A 162 -0.53 -2.61 -2.87
C GLN A 162 -1.93 -2.13 -2.51
N GLU A 163 -2.97 -2.91 -2.85
CA GLU A 163 -4.36 -2.56 -2.60
C GLU A 163 -4.63 -2.49 -1.08
N GLU A 164 -4.10 -3.46 -0.32
CA GLU A 164 -4.15 -3.43 1.14
C GLU A 164 -3.47 -2.18 1.72
N ALA A 165 -2.23 -1.90 1.26
CA ALA A 165 -1.48 -0.74 1.75
C ALA A 165 -2.21 0.58 1.45
N MET A 166 -2.78 0.70 0.24
CA MET A 166 -3.44 1.93 -0.22
C MET A 166 -4.80 2.16 0.44
N THR A 167 -5.56 1.08 0.75
CA THR A 167 -6.92 1.19 1.30
C THR A 167 -6.94 1.30 2.82
N MET A 168 -6.00 0.66 3.51
CA MET A 168 -6.04 0.54 4.97
C MET A 168 -5.15 1.54 5.71
N SER A 169 -4.17 2.15 5.05
CA SER A 169 -3.16 2.97 5.74
C SER A 169 -3.44 4.46 5.68
N ASP A 170 -3.06 5.17 6.75
CA ASP A 170 -2.94 6.63 6.72
C ASP A 170 -1.60 7.05 6.09
N ARG A 171 -0.55 6.23 6.26
CA ARG A 171 0.78 6.39 5.64
C ARG A 171 1.33 5.04 5.22
N VAL A 172 1.99 5.03 4.07
CA VAL A 172 2.67 3.85 3.52
C VAL A 172 4.17 4.13 3.43
N ALA A 173 4.98 3.24 4.00
CA ALA A 173 6.43 3.23 3.83
C ALA A 173 6.79 2.18 2.76
N VAL A 174 7.28 2.63 1.61
CA VAL A 174 7.76 1.73 0.55
C VAL A 174 9.20 1.34 0.84
N MET A 175 9.43 0.04 0.93
CA MET A 175 10.74 -0.55 1.20
C MET A 175 11.28 -1.31 0.00
N ASN A 176 12.57 -1.13 -0.26
CA ASN A 176 13.32 -1.93 -1.23
C ASN A 176 14.75 -2.15 -0.72
N GLN A 177 15.28 -3.37 -0.86
CA GLN A 177 16.67 -3.72 -0.51
C GLN A 177 17.13 -3.22 0.87
N GLY A 178 16.27 -3.33 1.89
CA GLY A 178 16.57 -2.92 3.27
C GLY A 178 16.44 -1.40 3.53
N LYS A 179 16.08 -0.60 2.54
CA LYS A 179 15.90 0.85 2.67
C LYS A 179 14.43 1.25 2.58
N ILE A 180 14.05 2.30 3.30
CA ILE A 180 12.77 2.99 3.13
C ILE A 180 13.00 4.07 2.07
N LEU A 181 12.31 3.95 0.92
CA LEU A 181 12.46 4.88 -0.20
C LEU A 181 11.53 6.08 -0.10
N GLN A 182 10.28 5.85 0.35
CA GLN A 182 9.29 6.91 0.51
C GLN A 182 8.32 6.57 1.63
N VAL A 183 7.89 7.58 2.40
CA VAL A 183 6.83 7.47 3.41
C VAL A 183 5.84 8.59 3.18
N SER A 184 4.67 8.26 2.64
CA SER A 184 3.63 9.24 2.28
C SER A 184 2.23 8.70 2.51
N PRO A 185 1.19 9.56 2.56
CA PRO A 185 -0.19 9.14 2.41
C PRO A 185 -0.39 8.40 1.08
N PRO A 186 -1.34 7.44 1.00
CA PRO A 186 -1.57 6.63 -0.20
C PRO A 186 -1.70 7.43 -1.50
N LYS A 187 -2.52 8.48 -1.49
CA LYS A 187 -2.73 9.31 -2.68
C LYS A 187 -1.46 10.02 -3.13
N GLU A 188 -0.68 10.56 -2.19
CA GLU A 188 0.57 11.24 -2.50
C GLU A 188 1.63 10.24 -3.04
N LEU A 189 1.69 9.05 -2.45
CA LEU A 189 2.57 7.98 -2.92
C LEU A 189 2.29 7.59 -4.38
N TYR A 190 1.00 7.51 -4.75
CA TYR A 190 0.57 7.19 -6.10
C TYR A 190 0.81 8.34 -7.10
N ASP A 191 0.48 9.57 -6.68
CA ASP A 191 0.52 10.74 -7.56
C ASP A 191 1.93 11.33 -7.70
N PHE A 192 2.80 11.19 -6.67
CA PHE A 192 4.12 11.81 -6.59
C PHE A 192 5.21 10.82 -6.13
N PRO A 193 5.51 9.78 -6.91
CA PRO A 193 6.59 8.85 -6.59
C PRO A 193 7.94 9.55 -6.64
N VAL A 194 8.80 9.30 -5.64
CA VAL A 194 10.12 9.95 -5.53
C VAL A 194 11.14 9.44 -6.53
N ASN A 195 11.00 8.19 -6.99
CA ASN A 195 11.91 7.57 -7.95
C ASN A 195 11.16 6.55 -8.85
N LEU A 196 11.90 6.01 -9.83
CA LEU A 196 11.37 5.05 -10.79
C LEU A 196 10.80 3.79 -10.12
N PHE A 197 11.52 3.24 -9.11
CA PHE A 197 11.06 2.05 -8.41
C PHE A 197 9.70 2.26 -7.76
N VAL A 198 9.53 3.34 -6.99
CA VAL A 198 8.24 3.64 -6.34
C VAL A 198 7.15 3.88 -7.38
N GLY A 199 7.46 4.57 -8.47
CA GLY A 199 6.50 4.85 -9.56
C GLY A 199 5.96 3.59 -10.22
N ASP A 200 6.85 2.65 -10.54
CA ASP A 200 6.53 1.37 -11.19
C ASP A 200 5.93 0.36 -10.20
N PHE A 201 6.41 0.38 -8.94
CA PHE A 201 5.92 -0.52 -7.91
C PHE A 201 4.51 -0.15 -7.41
N ILE A 202 4.11 1.13 -7.43
CA ILE A 202 2.79 1.58 -6.95
C ILE A 202 1.81 1.77 -8.12
N GLY A 203 1.27 0.65 -8.61
CA GLY A 203 0.31 0.63 -9.71
C GLY A 203 0.94 0.94 -11.07
N ASP A 204 0.15 0.76 -12.11
CA ASP A 204 0.58 0.95 -13.49
C ASP A 204 0.96 2.40 -13.79
N ILE A 205 2.05 2.59 -14.56
CA ILE A 205 2.53 3.87 -15.04
C ILE A 205 3.17 3.73 -16.42
N ASN A 206 2.84 4.65 -17.32
CA ASN A 206 3.56 4.77 -18.59
C ASN A 206 4.85 5.56 -18.34
N LEU A 207 5.98 4.96 -18.65
CA LEU A 207 7.31 5.56 -18.49
C LEU A 207 7.87 5.89 -19.86
N LEU A 208 8.14 7.18 -20.10
CA LEU A 208 8.66 7.71 -21.35
C LEU A 208 10.08 8.21 -21.15
N ASN A 209 10.99 7.82 -22.02
CA ASN A 209 12.34 8.37 -22.03
C ASN A 209 12.28 9.86 -22.27
N SER A 210 13.01 10.62 -21.46
CA SER A 210 12.97 12.08 -21.49
C SER A 210 14.32 12.68 -21.14
N GLU A 211 14.60 13.85 -21.69
CA GLU A 211 15.83 14.59 -21.46
C GLU A 211 15.51 15.97 -20.88
N ILE A 212 16.37 16.46 -20.00
CA ILE A 212 16.24 17.80 -19.41
C ILE A 212 16.80 18.82 -20.38
N SER A 213 15.95 19.74 -20.87
CA SER A 213 16.39 20.86 -21.68
C SER A 213 16.81 22.08 -20.84
N ASN A 214 16.04 22.39 -19.77
CA ASN A 214 16.31 23.53 -18.87
C ASN A 214 15.62 23.32 -17.52
N ILE A 215 16.16 23.96 -16.49
CA ILE A 215 15.57 23.98 -15.14
C ILE A 215 15.43 25.43 -14.67
N ASP A 216 14.24 25.81 -14.24
CA ASP A 216 13.93 27.07 -13.59
C ASP A 216 13.15 26.83 -12.31
N GLY A 217 13.88 26.75 -11.19
CA GLY A 217 13.34 26.39 -9.89
C GLY A 217 12.68 25.02 -9.88
N LYS A 218 11.37 24.97 -9.70
CA LYS A 218 10.57 23.72 -9.77
C LYS A 218 10.08 23.41 -11.18
N ASN A 219 10.22 24.33 -12.13
CA ASN A 219 9.79 24.11 -13.50
C ASN A 219 10.94 23.48 -14.29
N VAL A 220 10.72 22.26 -14.76
CA VAL A 220 11.69 21.51 -15.56
C VAL A 220 11.17 21.44 -16.99
N LYS A 221 11.93 21.98 -17.93
CA LYS A 221 11.67 21.84 -19.34
C LYS A 221 12.27 20.54 -19.83
N VAL A 222 11.41 19.63 -20.31
CA VAL A 222 11.78 18.29 -20.71
C VAL A 222 11.37 18.00 -22.13
N LEU A 223 12.26 17.34 -22.87
CA LEU A 223 11.96 16.74 -24.16
C LEU A 223 11.51 15.30 -23.93
N ILE A 224 10.24 14.99 -24.21
CA ILE A 224 9.63 13.68 -24.06
C ILE A 224 9.65 12.99 -25.42
N ASN A 225 10.32 11.84 -25.52
CA ASN A 225 10.44 11.12 -26.79
C ASN A 225 9.07 10.76 -27.37
N GLY A 226 8.86 11.09 -28.66
CA GLY A 226 7.60 10.83 -29.38
C GLY A 226 6.43 11.77 -29.03
N ILE A 227 6.60 12.68 -28.06
CA ILE A 227 5.53 13.60 -27.63
C ILE A 227 5.89 15.07 -27.87
N GLY A 228 7.11 15.49 -27.50
CA GLY A 228 7.56 16.87 -27.68
C GLY A 228 8.17 17.51 -26.43
N GLU A 229 8.43 18.80 -26.49
CA GLU A 229 9.09 19.57 -25.43
C GLU A 229 8.06 20.36 -24.61
N TYR A 230 8.07 20.15 -23.28
CA TYR A 230 7.12 20.78 -22.37
C TYR A 230 7.77 21.17 -21.05
N THR A 231 7.20 22.19 -20.39
CA THR A 231 7.59 22.58 -19.04
C THR A 231 6.67 21.94 -18.03
N ILE A 232 7.23 21.13 -17.14
CA ILE A 232 6.51 20.35 -16.13
C ILE A 232 6.99 20.77 -14.74
N GLN A 233 6.07 20.91 -13.80
CA GLN A 233 6.41 21.20 -12.42
C GLN A 233 6.92 19.92 -11.73
N ALA A 234 8.18 19.90 -11.33
CA ALA A 234 8.78 18.82 -10.58
C ALA A 234 8.37 18.87 -9.08
N HIS A 235 8.09 17.70 -8.50
CA HIS A 235 7.76 17.54 -7.08
C HIS A 235 8.97 17.11 -6.24
N THR A 236 10.05 16.68 -6.90
CA THR A 236 11.35 16.36 -6.30
C THR A 236 12.40 17.31 -6.84
N ILE A 237 13.53 17.44 -6.15
CA ILE A 237 14.67 18.24 -6.62
C ILE A 237 15.28 17.53 -7.84
N ILE A 238 15.26 18.20 -9.00
CA ILE A 238 15.87 17.71 -10.25
C ILE A 238 17.10 18.59 -10.54
N ASN A 239 18.23 17.95 -10.85
CA ASN A 239 19.46 18.63 -11.27
C ASN A 239 19.70 18.41 -12.77
N GLN A 240 20.45 19.30 -13.42
CA GLN A 240 20.70 19.25 -14.86
C GLN A 240 21.33 17.94 -15.35
N ASN A 241 22.12 17.27 -14.49
CA ASN A 241 22.80 16.01 -14.81
C ASN A 241 22.00 14.76 -14.41
N ASP A 242 20.80 14.92 -13.86
CA ASP A 242 19.97 13.76 -13.47
C ASP A 242 19.47 13.04 -14.74
N THR A 243 19.51 11.73 -14.71
CA THR A 243 18.82 10.90 -15.70
C THR A 243 17.36 10.76 -15.28
N ILE A 244 16.45 11.15 -16.15
CA ILE A 244 15.02 11.18 -15.87
C ILE A 244 14.19 10.32 -16.81
N VAL A 245 12.96 10.05 -16.38
CA VAL A 245 11.83 9.63 -17.22
C VAL A 245 10.64 10.52 -16.91
N THR A 246 9.71 10.64 -17.84
CA THR A 246 8.38 11.17 -17.53
C THR A 246 7.40 10.02 -17.34
N GLY A 247 6.61 10.11 -16.27
CA GLY A 247 5.61 9.12 -15.87
C GLY A 247 4.20 9.67 -16.07
N ILE A 248 3.32 8.84 -16.65
CA ILE A 248 1.89 9.18 -16.85
C ILE A 248 1.05 8.00 -16.42
N ARG A 249 0.14 8.20 -15.48
CA ARG A 249 -0.78 7.14 -15.03
C ARG A 249 -1.81 6.82 -16.13
N PRO A 250 -2.18 5.54 -16.34
CA PRO A 250 -3.15 5.14 -17.37
C PRO A 250 -4.48 5.88 -17.30
N LYS A 251 -4.97 6.15 -16.10
CA LYS A 251 -6.23 6.88 -15.85
C LYS A 251 -6.20 8.35 -16.28
N SER A 252 -5.01 8.91 -16.45
CA SER A 252 -4.81 10.32 -16.81
C SER A 252 -4.70 10.56 -18.32
N ILE A 253 -4.76 9.50 -19.11
CA ILE A 253 -4.75 9.57 -20.57
C ILE A 253 -6.17 9.34 -21.08
N ASN A 254 -6.73 10.34 -21.77
CA ASN A 254 -8.02 10.21 -22.44
C ASN A 254 -7.83 9.87 -23.92
N ILE A 255 -8.74 9.07 -24.48
CA ILE A 255 -8.72 8.68 -25.89
C ILE A 255 -9.92 9.29 -26.62
N SER A 256 -9.70 9.73 -27.86
CA SER A 256 -10.77 10.21 -28.74
C SER A 256 -10.55 9.75 -30.19
N SER A 257 -11.64 9.59 -30.95
CA SER A 257 -11.60 9.29 -32.38
C SER A 257 -11.32 10.53 -33.23
N ASN A 258 -11.57 11.73 -32.71
CA ASN A 258 -11.49 12.98 -33.43
C ASN A 258 -10.40 13.90 -32.88
N ASP A 259 -9.86 14.75 -33.75
CA ASP A 259 -8.95 15.82 -33.40
C ASP A 259 -9.72 16.96 -32.68
N ASN A 260 -10.08 16.72 -31.43
CA ASN A 260 -10.68 17.71 -30.54
C ASN A 260 -9.69 18.07 -29.44
N LYS A 261 -8.85 19.05 -29.69
CA LYS A 261 -7.83 19.54 -28.76
C LYS A 261 -8.47 20.15 -27.49
N LYS A 262 -8.79 19.31 -26.50
CA LYS A 262 -9.31 19.72 -25.17
C LYS A 262 -8.28 19.59 -24.06
N SER A 263 -7.01 19.29 -24.38
CA SER A 263 -5.92 19.01 -23.44
C SER A 263 -4.66 19.80 -23.82
N ASP A 264 -3.70 19.90 -22.91
CA ASP A 264 -2.44 20.57 -23.14
C ASP A 264 -1.60 19.86 -24.23
N ILE A 265 -1.68 18.52 -24.25
CA ILE A 265 -0.98 17.64 -25.18
C ILE A 265 -1.99 16.76 -25.90
N GLN A 266 -1.87 16.69 -27.23
CA GLN A 266 -2.59 15.73 -28.05
C GLN A 266 -1.59 15.02 -28.96
N VAL A 267 -1.64 13.68 -28.94
CA VAL A 267 -0.75 12.82 -29.74
C VAL A 267 -1.58 11.85 -30.55
N LYS A 268 -1.29 11.73 -31.85
CA LYS A 268 -1.89 10.72 -32.71
C LYS A 268 -1.24 9.37 -32.44
N GLY A 269 -2.07 8.31 -32.34
CA GLY A 269 -1.60 6.96 -32.14
C GLY A 269 -2.52 5.96 -32.82
N LYS A 270 -2.15 4.68 -32.69
CA LYS A 270 -2.92 3.54 -33.22
C LYS A 270 -3.18 2.53 -32.13
N ILE A 271 -4.42 2.12 -31.96
CA ILE A 271 -4.81 1.09 -30.98
C ILE A 271 -4.21 -0.26 -31.39
N THR A 272 -3.39 -0.83 -30.53
CA THR A 272 -2.73 -2.12 -30.76
C THR A 272 -3.41 -3.28 -30.03
N ASN A 273 -4.01 -3.01 -28.87
CA ASN A 273 -4.67 -4.03 -28.05
C ASN A 273 -5.71 -3.41 -27.11
N THR A 274 -6.66 -4.23 -26.66
CA THR A 274 -7.64 -3.88 -25.62
C THR A 274 -7.84 -5.06 -24.67
N SER A 275 -7.99 -4.81 -23.37
CA SER A 275 -8.24 -5.83 -22.35
C SER A 275 -9.35 -5.37 -21.40
N PHE A 276 -10.44 -6.14 -21.33
CA PHE A 276 -11.58 -5.82 -20.48
C PHE A 276 -11.47 -6.51 -19.11
N TYR A 277 -11.57 -5.72 -18.04
CA TYR A 277 -11.45 -6.19 -16.65
C TYR A 277 -12.76 -6.04 -15.85
N GLY A 278 -13.90 -6.03 -16.53
CA GLY A 278 -15.23 -5.92 -15.91
C GLY A 278 -15.65 -4.47 -15.66
N ASN A 279 -14.96 -3.74 -14.80
CA ASN A 279 -15.24 -2.33 -14.50
C ASN A 279 -14.39 -1.33 -15.29
N LEU A 280 -13.29 -1.78 -15.88
CA LEU A 280 -12.34 -0.98 -16.65
C LEU A 280 -11.93 -1.69 -17.92
N THR A 281 -11.66 -0.93 -18.97
CA THR A 281 -11.00 -1.39 -20.20
C THR A 281 -9.61 -0.76 -20.24
N TYR A 282 -8.58 -1.58 -20.35
CA TYR A 282 -7.24 -1.12 -20.70
C TYR A 282 -7.09 -1.10 -22.20
N VAL A 283 -6.56 0.00 -22.72
CA VAL A 283 -6.29 0.19 -24.15
C VAL A 283 -4.81 0.47 -24.33
N TYR A 284 -4.20 -0.20 -25.28
CA TYR A 284 -2.79 -0.04 -25.61
C TYR A 284 -2.67 0.68 -26.94
N VAL A 285 -1.94 1.79 -26.95
CA VAL A 285 -1.81 2.67 -28.12
C VAL A 285 -0.35 2.86 -28.48
N SER A 286 0.04 2.49 -29.68
CA SER A 286 1.36 2.81 -30.23
C SER A 286 1.39 4.25 -30.71
N ILE A 287 2.51 4.94 -30.42
CA ILE A 287 2.80 6.30 -30.85
C ILE A 287 4.13 6.28 -31.59
N GLU A 288 4.26 7.07 -32.65
CA GLU A 288 5.51 7.22 -33.37
C GLU A 288 6.62 7.81 -32.46
N GLY A 289 7.80 7.21 -32.48
CA GLY A 289 8.93 7.64 -31.64
C GLY A 289 8.89 7.14 -30.19
N VAL A 290 7.91 6.30 -29.82
CA VAL A 290 7.80 5.67 -28.48
C VAL A 290 7.96 4.15 -28.61
N ASP A 291 8.93 3.57 -27.91
CA ASP A 291 9.28 2.15 -28.03
C ASP A 291 8.16 1.22 -27.55
N LYS A 292 7.44 1.60 -26.52
CA LYS A 292 6.36 0.81 -25.92
C LYS A 292 5.01 1.47 -26.12
N ALA A 293 3.99 0.68 -26.46
CA ALA A 293 2.62 1.17 -26.50
C ALA A 293 2.22 1.76 -25.13
N LEU A 294 1.61 2.95 -25.17
CA LEU A 294 1.05 3.57 -23.97
C LEU A 294 -0.22 2.85 -23.55
N MET A 295 -0.32 2.57 -22.27
CA MET A 295 -1.49 1.98 -21.65
C MET A 295 -2.39 3.10 -21.09
N LEU A 296 -3.66 3.07 -21.41
CA LEU A 296 -4.67 3.90 -20.76
C LEU A 296 -5.78 3.03 -20.18
N SER A 297 -6.49 3.55 -19.18
CA SER A 297 -7.64 2.87 -18.57
C SER A 297 -8.87 3.76 -18.66
N THR A 298 -9.98 3.18 -19.12
CA THR A 298 -11.27 3.87 -19.22
C THR A 298 -12.40 3.00 -18.70
N ALA A 299 -13.37 3.62 -18.03
CA ALA A 299 -14.65 2.99 -17.70
C ALA A 299 -15.69 3.22 -18.80
N GLU A 300 -15.41 4.11 -19.76
CA GLU A 300 -16.34 4.45 -20.84
C GLU A 300 -16.23 3.45 -22.00
N SER A 301 -17.31 3.31 -22.74
CA SER A 301 -17.31 2.55 -23.97
C SER A 301 -16.43 3.19 -25.04
N LEU A 302 -15.61 2.39 -25.71
CA LEU A 302 -14.76 2.81 -26.82
C LEU A 302 -15.58 3.03 -28.11
N GLN A 303 -16.57 3.93 -28.09
CA GLN A 303 -17.46 4.16 -29.22
C GLN A 303 -16.69 4.52 -30.49
N GLY A 304 -16.80 3.67 -31.51
CA GLY A 304 -16.16 3.88 -32.80
C GLY A 304 -14.65 3.62 -32.84
N LEU A 305 -14.06 3.13 -31.76
CA LEU A 305 -12.65 2.78 -31.68
C LEU A 305 -12.47 1.26 -31.56
N SER A 306 -11.67 0.69 -32.45
CA SER A 306 -11.35 -0.75 -32.48
C SER A 306 -9.84 -0.96 -32.60
N ILE A 307 -9.40 -2.20 -32.43
CA ILE A 307 -7.99 -2.55 -32.69
C ILE A 307 -7.64 -2.19 -34.13
N ASN A 308 -6.47 -1.60 -34.31
CA ASN A 308 -5.94 -1.04 -35.56
C ASN A 308 -6.55 0.30 -36.02
N SER A 309 -7.52 0.89 -35.32
CA SER A 309 -7.96 2.25 -35.64
C SER A 309 -6.99 3.31 -35.15
N ASP A 310 -6.93 4.42 -35.92
CA ASP A 310 -6.26 5.64 -35.51
C ASP A 310 -7.05 6.30 -34.38
N CYS A 311 -6.34 6.92 -33.45
CA CYS A 311 -6.93 7.64 -32.32
C CYS A 311 -6.06 8.80 -31.90
N TYR A 312 -6.60 9.64 -31.03
CA TYR A 312 -5.87 10.75 -30.40
C TYR A 312 -5.83 10.52 -28.88
N LEU A 313 -4.65 10.60 -28.32
CA LEU A 313 -4.42 10.60 -26.88
C LEU A 313 -4.36 12.04 -26.38
N ASN A 314 -5.14 12.34 -25.34
CA ASN A 314 -5.25 13.67 -24.74
C ASN A 314 -4.70 13.60 -23.31
N ILE A 315 -3.67 14.42 -23.00
CA ILE A 315 -2.92 14.40 -21.76
C ILE A 315 -2.81 15.84 -21.24
N ASN A 316 -3.01 16.05 -19.94
CA ASN A 316 -2.77 17.35 -19.32
C ASN A 316 -1.37 17.38 -18.68
N LEU A 317 -0.67 18.50 -18.79
CA LEU A 317 0.68 18.68 -18.21
C LEU A 317 0.73 18.42 -16.70
N LYS A 318 -0.33 18.79 -15.98
CA LYS A 318 -0.45 18.55 -14.54
C LYS A 318 -0.44 17.06 -14.15
N ASP A 319 -0.73 16.16 -15.09
CA ASP A 319 -0.80 14.71 -14.86
C ASP A 319 0.51 13.99 -15.20
N ILE A 320 1.49 14.71 -15.76
CA ILE A 320 2.82 14.20 -16.07
C ILE A 320 3.74 14.42 -14.88
N ARG A 321 4.58 13.42 -14.59
CA ARG A 321 5.58 13.45 -13.50
C ARG A 321 6.99 13.31 -14.06
N VAL A 322 7.88 14.18 -13.60
CA VAL A 322 9.33 14.02 -13.85
C VAL A 322 9.89 13.15 -12.71
N ILE A 323 10.46 12.01 -13.07
CA ILE A 323 10.91 10.98 -12.13
C ILE A 323 12.38 10.67 -12.39
N LYS A 324 13.20 10.62 -11.34
CA LYS A 324 14.60 10.19 -11.44
C LYS A 324 14.70 8.69 -11.74
N LYS A 325 15.60 8.31 -12.65
CA LYS A 325 15.89 6.90 -12.93
C LYS A 325 16.70 6.25 -11.81
N ASN A 326 17.62 7.00 -11.21
CA ASN A 326 18.51 6.47 -10.18
C ASN A 326 17.82 6.51 -8.81
N ASP A 327 18.00 5.45 -8.02
CA ASP A 327 17.66 5.44 -6.61
C ASP A 327 18.56 6.45 -5.85
N PRO A 328 18.03 7.12 -4.80
CA PRO A 328 18.80 8.02 -3.96
C PRO A 328 19.89 7.29 -3.16
#